data_771253beb6a608371a4c1f04deb2831b
#
_entry.id   771253beb6a608371a4c1f04deb2831b
#
_cell.length_a   1.000
_cell.length_b   1.000
_cell.length_c   1.000
_cell.angle_alpha   90.00
_cell.angle_beta   90.00
_cell.angle_gamma   90.00
#
_symmetry.space_group_name_H-M   'P 1'
#
loop_
_entity.id
_entity.type
_entity.pdbx_description
1 polymer ?
#
loop_
_entity_poly.entity_id
_entity_poly.type
_entity_poly.pdbx_seq_one_letter_code
_entity_poly.pdbx_strand_id
1 'polypeptide(L)'
;MYASLRPPRATHAVHKLKTATRTFSSQMSSSASLDLGAESQLSDKKAVRKQLHSLLSSLPSDYVQRQSVNATKLLLSLPEYKNARSISIFMSMPSAEINTESLTKDALSSGKHVFVPYIYKPKQPRQDNLPVSIMDMLQLASEDDFASLQPDKWGIPSIPKETVPSRTNSFGGKDLTDGDAPAPDAAGLNVILMPCMAFDQDLNRLGHGKGYYDNFLTRYCSGKTADGLNRKKPFLVGFALAEQMLPSLYRLPVDSWDWKVDAIVLGDGGSEARLVRA
;
A
#
# COMPACT_ATOMS: atom_id res chain seq x y z
N MET A 1 63.81 -6.45 -13.81
CA MET A 1 62.72 -6.77 -14.72
C MET A 1 61.44 -6.87 -13.90
N TYR A 2 60.65 -5.82 -13.87
CA TYR A 2 59.34 -5.82 -13.22
C TYR A 2 58.25 -5.87 -14.32
N ALA A 3 57.52 -6.97 -14.37
CA ALA A 3 56.38 -7.12 -15.28
C ALA A 3 55.12 -6.47 -14.65
N SER A 4 54.61 -5.46 -15.31
CA SER A 4 53.37 -4.76 -15.00
C SER A 4 52.17 -5.59 -15.39
N LEU A 5 51.40 -6.08 -14.41
CA LEU A 5 50.08 -6.69 -14.61
C LEU A 5 49.00 -5.59 -14.59
N ARG A 6 48.37 -5.35 -15.72
CA ARG A 6 47.17 -4.49 -15.82
C ARG A 6 45.94 -5.28 -15.38
N PRO A 7 45.01 -4.69 -14.61
CA PRO A 7 43.73 -5.33 -14.28
C PRO A 7 42.79 -5.35 -15.52
N PRO A 8 41.88 -6.34 -15.61
CA PRO A 8 40.94 -6.45 -16.73
C PRO A 8 39.85 -5.39 -16.68
N ARG A 9 39.47 -4.87 -17.81
CA ARG A 9 38.46 -3.83 -18.03
C ARG A 9 37.05 -4.28 -17.61
N ALA A 10 36.47 -3.64 -16.63
CA ALA A 10 35.10 -3.84 -16.11
C ALA A 10 34.00 -3.19 -16.99
N THR A 11 34.26 -2.85 -18.24
CA THR A 11 33.35 -2.04 -19.07
C THR A 11 32.31 -2.82 -19.88
N HIS A 12 32.42 -4.16 -20.00
CA HIS A 12 31.49 -4.95 -20.81
C HIS A 12 30.25 -5.45 -20.10
N ALA A 13 30.29 -5.63 -18.78
CA ALA A 13 29.17 -6.14 -18.01
C ALA A 13 28.06 -5.07 -17.79
N VAL A 14 28.47 -3.83 -17.54
CA VAL A 14 27.51 -2.72 -17.30
C VAL A 14 26.72 -2.34 -18.55
N HIS A 15 27.31 -2.50 -19.74
CA HIS A 15 26.63 -2.18 -21.00
C HIS A 15 25.57 -3.24 -21.37
N LYS A 16 25.82 -4.51 -21.10
CA LYS A 16 24.83 -5.60 -21.33
C LYS A 16 23.62 -5.50 -20.39
N LEU A 17 23.81 -5.10 -19.12
CA LEU A 17 22.67 -4.88 -18.21
C LEU A 17 21.81 -3.68 -18.65
N LYS A 18 22.41 -2.57 -19.05
CA LYS A 18 21.66 -1.38 -19.53
C LYS A 18 20.87 -1.66 -20.81
N THR A 19 21.38 -2.50 -21.69
CA THR A 19 20.70 -2.88 -22.95
C THR A 19 19.54 -3.84 -22.67
N ALA A 20 19.71 -4.81 -21.78
CA ALA A 20 18.64 -5.74 -21.37
C ALA A 20 17.47 -5.01 -20.69
N THR A 21 17.76 -4.05 -19.80
CA THR A 21 16.74 -3.26 -19.10
C THR A 21 15.96 -2.35 -20.06
N ARG A 22 16.65 -1.76 -21.05
CA ARG A 22 16.00 -0.93 -22.07
C ARG A 22 15.12 -1.76 -23.03
N THR A 23 15.56 -2.95 -23.40
CA THR A 23 14.82 -3.86 -24.29
C THR A 23 13.59 -4.43 -23.57
N PHE A 24 13.70 -4.75 -22.27
CA PHE A 24 12.56 -5.23 -21.48
C PHE A 24 11.52 -4.13 -21.26
N SER A 25 11.93 -2.90 -20.92
CA SER A 25 11.05 -1.74 -20.81
C SER A 25 10.37 -1.38 -22.14
N SER A 26 11.06 -1.49 -23.28
CA SER A 26 10.47 -1.24 -24.59
C SER A 26 9.59 -2.39 -25.09
N GLN A 27 9.87 -3.63 -24.70
CA GLN A 27 9.00 -4.78 -25.00
C GLN A 27 7.73 -4.79 -24.16
N MET A 28 7.80 -4.37 -22.87
CA MET A 28 6.61 -4.23 -22.03
C MET A 28 5.70 -3.09 -22.53
N SER A 29 6.24 -1.99 -23.05
CA SER A 29 5.43 -0.92 -23.63
C SER A 29 4.76 -1.31 -24.96
N SER A 30 5.16 -2.40 -25.61
CA SER A 30 4.55 -2.86 -26.87
C SER A 30 3.66 -4.10 -26.77
N SER A 31 3.74 -4.89 -25.66
CA SER A 31 3.02 -6.16 -25.55
C SER A 31 2.09 -6.30 -24.35
N ALA A 32 2.15 -5.40 -23.39
CA ALA A 32 1.28 -5.38 -22.20
C ALA A 32 0.54 -4.04 -22.06
N SER A 33 0.07 -3.47 -23.19
CA SER A 33 -0.94 -2.41 -23.11
C SER A 33 -2.21 -3.02 -22.53
N LEU A 34 -2.70 -2.45 -21.44
CA LEU A 34 -4.06 -2.73 -20.96
C LEU A 34 -5.00 -2.42 -22.14
N ASP A 35 -5.57 -3.45 -22.76
CA ASP A 35 -6.62 -3.28 -23.75
C ASP A 35 -7.93 -2.98 -23.01
N LEU A 36 -8.08 -1.70 -22.64
CA LEU A 36 -9.22 -1.20 -21.88
C LEU A 36 -10.38 -0.77 -22.79
N GLY A 37 -10.30 -1.05 -24.11
CA GLY A 37 -11.30 -0.61 -25.08
C GLY A 37 -11.25 0.89 -25.37
N ALA A 38 -11.99 1.34 -26.38
CA ALA A 38 -11.99 2.74 -26.86
C ALA A 38 -12.81 3.71 -25.98
N GLU A 39 -13.43 3.26 -24.89
CA GLU A 39 -14.24 4.12 -24.01
C GLU A 39 -13.39 4.69 -22.88
N SER A 40 -13.40 6.02 -22.76
CA SER A 40 -12.65 6.78 -21.75
C SER A 40 -13.14 6.54 -20.30
N GLN A 41 -14.24 5.85 -20.09
CA GLN A 41 -14.77 5.43 -18.79
C GLN A 41 -14.80 3.91 -18.70
N LEU A 42 -14.10 3.39 -17.69
CA LEU A 42 -14.08 1.98 -17.36
C LEU A 42 -15.38 1.62 -16.65
N SER A 43 -16.38 1.12 -17.38
CA SER A 43 -17.69 0.76 -16.82
C SER A 43 -17.66 -0.49 -15.92
N ASP A 44 -16.66 -1.37 -16.05
CA ASP A 44 -16.58 -2.64 -15.32
C ASP A 44 -15.34 -2.74 -14.42
N LYS A 45 -15.51 -2.35 -13.13
CA LYS A 45 -14.49 -2.53 -12.08
C LYS A 45 -13.95 -3.97 -11.99
N LYS A 46 -14.76 -4.98 -12.34
CA LYS A 46 -14.37 -6.40 -12.24
C LYS A 46 -13.44 -6.81 -13.38
N ALA A 47 -13.73 -6.35 -14.60
CA ALA A 47 -12.87 -6.60 -15.76
C ALA A 47 -11.48 -5.97 -15.55
N VAL A 48 -11.42 -4.72 -15.10
CA VAL A 48 -10.17 -4.01 -14.78
C VAL A 48 -9.35 -4.77 -13.73
N ARG A 49 -9.97 -5.21 -12.64
CA ARG A 49 -9.26 -6.01 -11.61
C ARG A 49 -8.68 -7.29 -12.19
N LYS A 50 -9.41 -7.98 -13.05
CA LYS A 50 -8.94 -9.23 -13.68
C LYS A 50 -7.73 -9.01 -14.57
N GLN A 51 -7.75 -7.98 -15.41
CA GLN A 51 -6.64 -7.65 -16.31
C GLN A 51 -5.39 -7.23 -15.52
N LEU A 52 -5.57 -6.35 -14.53
CA LEU A 52 -4.46 -5.92 -13.68
C LEU A 52 -3.88 -7.06 -12.84
N HIS A 53 -4.71 -7.94 -12.30
CA HIS A 53 -4.21 -9.12 -11.59
C HIS A 53 -3.34 -9.99 -12.50
N SER A 54 -3.76 -10.23 -13.74
CA SER A 54 -2.96 -11.00 -14.71
C SER A 54 -1.63 -10.30 -15.01
N LEU A 55 -1.66 -8.99 -15.24
CA LEU A 55 -0.46 -8.19 -15.49
C LEU A 55 0.50 -8.23 -14.31
N LEU A 56 0.03 -7.89 -13.11
CA LEU A 56 0.87 -7.82 -11.91
C LEU A 56 1.48 -9.18 -11.54
N SER A 57 0.71 -10.27 -11.73
CA SER A 57 1.20 -11.64 -11.49
C SER A 57 2.27 -12.08 -12.49
N SER A 58 2.39 -11.43 -13.65
CA SER A 58 3.41 -11.72 -14.66
C SER A 58 4.71 -10.95 -14.45
N LEU A 59 4.74 -9.98 -13.52
CA LEU A 59 5.93 -9.17 -13.27
C LEU A 59 7.04 -10.00 -12.62
N PRO A 60 8.30 -9.89 -13.10
CA PRO A 60 9.43 -10.54 -12.46
C PRO A 60 9.65 -10.04 -11.03
N SER A 61 9.99 -10.95 -10.13
CA SER A 61 10.16 -10.62 -8.70
C SER A 61 11.26 -9.58 -8.45
N ASP A 62 12.36 -9.64 -9.19
CA ASP A 62 13.45 -8.67 -9.11
C ASP A 62 13.02 -7.28 -9.60
N TYR A 63 12.11 -7.21 -10.57
CA TYR A 63 11.54 -5.96 -11.04
C TYR A 63 10.60 -5.34 -10.01
N VAL A 64 9.71 -6.13 -9.40
CA VAL A 64 8.85 -5.70 -8.27
C VAL A 64 9.71 -5.23 -7.10
N GLN A 65 10.80 -5.95 -6.78
CA GLN A 65 11.71 -5.57 -5.71
C GLN A 65 12.40 -4.22 -5.97
N ARG A 66 12.88 -3.96 -7.20
CA ARG A 66 13.45 -2.65 -7.55
C ARG A 66 12.45 -1.52 -7.41
N GLN A 67 11.23 -1.71 -7.90
CA GLN A 67 10.15 -0.74 -7.73
C GLN A 67 9.87 -0.46 -6.26
N SER A 68 9.81 -1.50 -5.43
CA SER A 68 9.55 -1.39 -4.00
C SER A 68 10.64 -0.58 -3.28
N VAL A 69 11.91 -0.84 -3.60
CA VAL A 69 13.04 -0.07 -3.05
C VAL A 69 12.96 1.41 -3.44
N ASN A 70 12.69 1.70 -4.71
CA ASN A 70 12.62 3.07 -5.20
C ASN A 70 11.43 3.82 -4.58
N ALA A 71 10.26 3.20 -4.52
CA ALA A 71 9.07 3.79 -3.90
C ALA A 71 9.27 4.03 -2.40
N THR A 72 9.85 3.07 -1.68
CA THR A 72 10.19 3.23 -0.25
C THR A 72 11.10 4.42 -0.06
N LYS A 73 12.20 4.51 -0.82
CA LYS A 73 13.14 5.64 -0.74
C LYS A 73 12.45 7.00 -0.95
N LEU A 74 11.55 7.09 -1.93
CA LEU A 74 10.79 8.31 -2.18
C LEU A 74 9.86 8.62 -1.01
N LEU A 75 9.09 7.64 -0.51
CA LEU A 75 8.18 7.84 0.61
C LEU A 75 8.90 8.32 1.87
N LEU A 76 10.06 7.72 2.20
CA LEU A 76 10.89 8.13 3.34
C LEU A 76 11.38 9.58 3.23
N SER A 77 11.45 10.14 2.03
CA SER A 77 11.85 11.54 1.81
C SER A 77 10.73 12.55 2.07
N LEU A 78 9.46 12.11 2.02
CA LEU A 78 8.30 12.99 2.12
C LEU A 78 8.17 13.61 3.51
N PRO A 79 7.83 14.91 3.60
CA PRO A 79 7.57 15.58 4.88
C PRO A 79 6.47 14.90 5.70
N GLU A 80 5.42 14.41 5.03
CA GLU A 80 4.30 13.73 5.67
C GLU A 80 4.76 12.45 6.39
N TYR A 81 5.65 11.67 5.79
CA TYR A 81 6.23 10.51 6.45
C TYR A 81 7.17 10.90 7.59
N LYS A 82 8.08 11.85 7.34
CA LYS A 82 9.07 12.29 8.34
C LYS A 82 8.41 12.82 9.60
N ASN A 83 7.35 13.60 9.46
CA ASN A 83 6.64 14.23 10.57
C ASN A 83 5.58 13.32 11.21
N ALA A 84 5.25 12.18 10.60
CA ALA A 84 4.29 11.25 11.15
C ALA A 84 4.83 10.58 12.42
N ARG A 85 4.03 10.58 13.48
CA ARG A 85 4.26 9.79 14.71
C ARG A 85 3.54 8.45 14.64
N SER A 86 2.40 8.40 13.96
CA SER A 86 1.54 7.21 13.84
C SER A 86 1.23 6.98 12.36
N ILE A 87 1.51 5.78 11.87
CA ILE A 87 1.32 5.41 10.47
C ILE A 87 0.65 4.05 10.37
N SER A 88 -0.28 3.91 9.43
CA SER A 88 -0.79 2.60 9.03
C SER A 88 -0.13 2.14 7.75
N ILE A 89 0.39 0.91 7.77
CA ILE A 89 1.06 0.25 6.65
C ILE A 89 0.35 -1.07 6.37
N PHE A 90 -0.05 -1.30 5.11
CA PHE A 90 -0.57 -2.62 4.74
C PHE A 90 0.57 -3.65 4.66
N MET A 91 0.26 -4.89 5.01
CA MET A 91 1.19 -6.01 4.83
C MET A 91 1.05 -6.52 3.40
N SER A 92 2.13 -6.45 2.65
CA SER A 92 2.12 -6.82 1.23
C SER A 92 2.00 -8.32 1.02
N MET A 93 1.32 -8.69 -0.07
CA MET A 93 1.34 -10.05 -0.60
C MET A 93 2.75 -10.43 -1.07
N PRO A 94 3.09 -11.73 -1.11
CA PRO A 94 4.41 -12.19 -1.55
C PRO A 94 4.72 -11.87 -3.01
N SER A 95 3.71 -11.62 -3.83
CA SER A 95 3.83 -11.35 -5.26
C SER A 95 2.72 -10.40 -5.75
N ALA A 96 2.89 -9.83 -6.93
CA ALA A 96 1.91 -8.96 -7.59
C ALA A 96 1.56 -7.66 -6.83
N GLU A 97 2.35 -7.30 -5.83
CA GLU A 97 2.14 -6.11 -5.01
C GLU A 97 3.48 -5.49 -4.62
N ILE A 98 3.49 -4.19 -4.43
CA ILE A 98 4.67 -3.47 -3.94
C ILE A 98 4.99 -3.93 -2.51
N ASN A 99 6.26 -4.22 -2.22
CA ASN A 99 6.68 -4.73 -0.92
C ASN A 99 6.80 -3.61 0.12
N THR A 100 6.19 -3.81 1.29
CA THR A 100 6.16 -2.85 2.40
C THR A 100 7.06 -3.23 3.58
N GLU A 101 7.79 -4.35 3.50
CA GLU A 101 8.58 -4.88 4.63
C GLU A 101 9.67 -3.89 5.09
N SER A 102 10.49 -3.38 4.16
CA SER A 102 11.56 -2.44 4.50
C SER A 102 11.02 -1.13 5.06
N LEU A 103 9.87 -0.66 4.57
CA LEU A 103 9.20 0.51 5.08
C LEU A 103 8.65 0.29 6.50
N THR A 104 8.10 -0.89 6.77
CA THR A 104 7.60 -1.24 8.10
C THR A 104 8.75 -1.27 9.12
N LYS A 105 9.89 -1.86 8.75
CA LYS A 105 11.10 -1.86 9.58
C LYS A 105 11.64 -0.45 9.85
N ASP A 106 11.73 0.39 8.80
CA ASP A 106 12.15 1.80 8.96
C ASP A 106 11.22 2.56 9.90
N ALA A 107 9.91 2.41 9.75
CA ALA A 107 8.94 3.09 10.60
C ALA A 107 9.06 2.66 12.08
N LEU A 108 9.23 1.36 12.34
CA LEU A 108 9.42 0.83 13.70
C LEU A 108 10.75 1.30 14.30
N SER A 109 11.87 1.17 13.58
CA SER A 109 13.19 1.61 14.05
C SER A 109 13.28 3.13 14.26
N SER A 110 12.50 3.91 13.53
CA SER A 110 12.35 5.35 13.70
C SER A 110 11.47 5.76 14.89
N GLY A 111 10.95 4.78 15.66
CA GLY A 111 10.10 5.02 16.84
C GLY A 111 8.69 5.48 16.52
N LYS A 112 8.19 5.24 15.30
CA LYS A 112 6.81 5.53 14.93
C LYS A 112 5.87 4.46 15.49
N HIS A 113 4.65 4.85 15.85
CA HIS A 113 3.56 3.91 16.12
C HIS A 113 3.07 3.34 14.79
N VAL A 114 3.40 2.09 14.53
CA VAL A 114 3.04 1.39 13.29
C VAL A 114 1.80 0.54 13.50
N PHE A 115 0.77 0.77 12.69
CA PHE A 115 -0.48 0.03 12.70
C PHE A 115 -0.61 -0.76 11.40
N VAL A 116 -1.16 -1.97 11.50
CA VAL A 116 -1.41 -2.82 10.33
C VAL A 116 -2.88 -3.23 10.27
N PRO A 117 -3.45 -3.41 9.07
CA PRO A 117 -4.82 -3.85 8.91
C PRO A 117 -5.06 -5.23 9.53
N TYR A 118 -6.17 -5.36 10.25
CA TYR A 118 -6.68 -6.62 10.77
C TYR A 118 -8.15 -6.78 10.42
N ILE A 119 -8.47 -7.82 9.65
CA ILE A 119 -9.82 -8.07 9.14
C ILE A 119 -10.47 -9.16 9.98
N TYR A 120 -11.67 -8.89 10.48
CA TYR A 120 -12.40 -9.82 11.34
C TYR A 120 -13.91 -9.75 11.12
N LYS A 121 -14.63 -10.75 11.62
CA LYS A 121 -16.09 -10.72 11.72
C LYS A 121 -16.48 -10.16 13.08
N PRO A 122 -17.34 -9.14 13.15
CA PRO A 122 -17.81 -8.60 14.41
C PRO A 122 -18.59 -9.66 15.20
N LYS A 123 -18.57 -9.55 16.53
CA LYS A 123 -19.26 -10.50 17.44
C LYS A 123 -20.77 -10.48 17.26
N GLN A 124 -21.33 -9.29 17.00
CA GLN A 124 -22.76 -9.14 16.73
C GLN A 124 -23.00 -8.92 15.24
N PRO A 125 -24.04 -9.53 14.65
CA PRO A 125 -24.44 -9.24 13.28
C PRO A 125 -24.75 -7.74 13.16
N ARG A 126 -24.13 -7.08 12.18
CA ARG A 126 -24.43 -5.67 11.87
C ARG A 126 -25.73 -5.59 11.09
N GLN A 127 -26.46 -4.49 11.30
CA GLN A 127 -27.69 -4.20 10.57
C GLN A 127 -27.47 -4.20 9.06
N ASP A 128 -28.54 -4.45 8.30
CA ASP A 128 -28.53 -4.69 6.85
C ASP A 128 -27.67 -3.71 6.04
N ASN A 129 -27.00 -4.27 5.05
CA ASN A 129 -26.11 -3.60 4.07
C ASN A 129 -24.69 -3.24 4.52
N LEU A 130 -24.23 -3.60 5.71
CA LEU A 130 -22.84 -3.43 6.10
C LEU A 130 -21.99 -4.68 5.75
N PRO A 131 -20.66 -4.51 5.50
CA PRO A 131 -19.81 -5.65 5.19
C PRO A 131 -19.84 -6.72 6.28
N VAL A 132 -19.88 -8.00 5.86
CA VAL A 132 -19.82 -9.15 6.79
C VAL A 132 -18.55 -9.17 7.64
N SER A 133 -17.48 -8.57 7.14
CA SER A 133 -16.21 -8.41 7.85
C SER A 133 -15.85 -6.94 7.89
N ILE A 134 -15.26 -6.52 8.99
CA ILE A 134 -14.72 -5.18 9.20
C ILE A 134 -13.20 -5.23 9.32
N MET A 135 -12.59 -4.08 9.14
CA MET A 135 -11.15 -3.89 9.27
C MET A 135 -10.89 -2.87 10.36
N ASP A 136 -10.08 -3.24 11.33
CA ASP A 136 -9.43 -2.33 12.26
C ASP A 136 -7.94 -2.29 11.96
N MET A 137 -7.23 -1.34 12.56
CA MET A 137 -5.78 -1.25 12.45
C MET A 137 -5.18 -1.45 13.83
N LEU A 138 -4.36 -2.49 13.97
CA LEU A 138 -3.73 -2.90 15.23
C LEU A 138 -2.24 -2.57 15.22
N GLN A 139 -1.73 -2.10 16.35
CA GLN A 139 -0.35 -1.69 16.51
C GLN A 139 0.60 -2.89 16.54
N LEU A 140 1.71 -2.78 15.83
CA LEU A 140 2.90 -3.59 16.01
C LEU A 140 3.70 -3.05 17.21
N ALA A 141 4.12 -3.93 18.10
CA ALA A 141 4.82 -3.52 19.32
C ALA A 141 6.29 -3.17 19.08
N SER A 142 6.96 -3.88 18.16
CA SER A 142 8.39 -3.75 17.87
C SER A 142 8.76 -4.40 16.52
N GLU A 143 10.02 -4.29 16.13
CA GLU A 143 10.55 -5.05 14.98
C GLU A 143 10.51 -6.57 15.24
N ASP A 144 10.78 -7.03 16.46
CA ASP A 144 10.69 -8.44 16.82
C ASP A 144 9.25 -8.95 16.72
N ASP A 145 8.28 -8.15 17.17
CA ASP A 145 6.86 -8.45 16.99
C ASP A 145 6.52 -8.59 15.50
N PHE A 146 6.98 -7.66 14.66
CA PHE A 146 6.81 -7.75 13.21
C PHE A 146 7.48 -8.99 12.62
N ALA A 147 8.71 -9.30 13.02
CA ALA A 147 9.45 -10.48 12.55
C ALA A 147 8.79 -11.80 12.98
N SER A 148 8.02 -11.79 14.07
CA SER A 148 7.32 -12.98 14.59
C SER A 148 6.02 -13.30 13.85
N LEU A 149 5.49 -12.37 13.03
CA LEU A 149 4.23 -12.56 12.33
C LEU A 149 4.31 -13.77 11.37
N GLN A 150 3.30 -14.61 11.44
CA GLN A 150 3.20 -15.77 10.55
C GLN A 150 2.35 -15.41 9.33
N PRO A 151 2.68 -15.92 8.14
CA PRO A 151 1.89 -15.71 6.96
C PRO A 151 0.52 -16.39 7.08
N ASP A 152 -0.51 -15.70 6.63
CA ASP A 152 -1.84 -16.27 6.46
C ASP A 152 -1.92 -17.17 5.21
N LYS A 153 -3.13 -17.62 4.86
CA LYS A 153 -3.36 -18.48 3.70
C LYS A 153 -3.03 -17.84 2.34
N TRP A 154 -2.82 -16.53 2.29
CA TRP A 154 -2.38 -15.79 1.11
C TRP A 154 -0.90 -15.40 1.17
N GLY A 155 -0.20 -15.82 2.23
CA GLY A 155 1.20 -15.49 2.45
C GLY A 155 1.43 -14.09 3.05
N ILE A 156 0.38 -13.43 3.53
CA ILE A 156 0.46 -12.10 4.12
C ILE A 156 0.81 -12.22 5.60
N PRO A 157 1.88 -11.57 6.11
CA PRO A 157 2.20 -11.55 7.53
C PRO A 157 0.99 -11.04 8.34
N SER A 158 0.52 -11.83 9.30
CA SER A 158 -0.73 -11.57 10.00
C SER A 158 -0.57 -11.62 11.51
N ILE A 159 -1.28 -10.74 12.21
CA ILE A 159 -1.29 -10.70 13.67
C ILE A 159 -1.95 -11.99 14.21
N PRO A 160 -1.30 -12.73 15.12
CA PRO A 160 -1.88 -13.89 15.78
C PRO A 160 -3.12 -13.50 16.57
N LYS A 161 -4.20 -14.28 16.41
CA LYS A 161 -5.50 -13.99 17.04
C LYS A 161 -5.41 -13.85 18.57
N GLU A 162 -4.52 -14.60 19.18
CA GLU A 162 -4.28 -14.65 20.62
C GLU A 162 -3.73 -13.32 21.17
N THR A 163 -3.02 -12.56 20.33
CA THR A 163 -2.42 -11.28 20.73
C THR A 163 -3.34 -10.08 20.52
N VAL A 164 -4.42 -10.24 19.75
CA VAL A 164 -5.35 -9.17 19.40
C VAL A 164 -5.90 -8.44 20.63
N PRO A 165 -6.38 -9.12 21.72
CA PRO A 165 -6.97 -8.41 22.86
C PRO A 165 -6.00 -7.49 23.62
N SER A 166 -4.69 -7.73 23.49
CA SER A 166 -3.66 -6.91 24.15
C SER A 166 -3.15 -5.76 23.29
N ARG A 167 -3.43 -5.77 21.98
CA ARG A 167 -2.92 -4.77 21.04
C ARG A 167 -3.71 -3.49 21.07
N THR A 168 -3.01 -2.38 20.99
CA THR A 168 -3.61 -1.07 20.78
C THR A 168 -4.21 -1.00 19.38
N ASN A 169 -5.45 -0.54 19.26
CA ASN A 169 -6.05 -0.22 17.97
C ASN A 169 -5.88 1.27 17.61
N SER A 170 -6.04 1.61 16.35
CA SER A 170 -5.85 2.98 15.85
C SER A 170 -6.91 3.97 16.34
N PHE A 171 -7.96 3.51 16.99
CA PHE A 171 -8.98 4.36 17.63
C PHE A 171 -8.61 4.76 19.07
N GLY A 172 -7.60 4.12 19.68
CA GLY A 172 -7.04 4.48 20.96
C GLY A 172 -7.33 3.52 22.11
N GLY A 173 -8.08 2.46 21.85
CA GLY A 173 -8.32 1.39 22.81
C GLY A 173 -7.40 0.20 22.60
N LYS A 174 -7.62 -0.84 23.38
CA LYS A 174 -7.09 -2.19 23.12
C LYS A 174 -8.19 -3.06 22.52
N ASP A 175 -7.79 -4.19 21.89
CA ASP A 175 -8.69 -5.13 21.22
C ASP A 175 -9.37 -4.53 19.98
N LEU A 176 -10.32 -5.24 19.45
CA LEU A 176 -11.11 -4.83 18.28
C LEU A 176 -12.23 -3.89 18.69
N THR A 177 -12.61 -3.00 17.78
CA THR A 177 -13.69 -2.03 18.06
C THR A 177 -15.09 -2.62 17.90
N ASP A 178 -15.23 -3.82 17.31
CA ASP A 178 -16.50 -4.43 16.88
C ASP A 178 -17.40 -3.48 16.05
N GLY A 179 -16.79 -2.43 15.50
CA GLY A 179 -17.47 -1.42 14.70
C GLY A 179 -17.99 -0.23 15.50
N ASP A 180 -17.83 -0.24 16.83
CA ASP A 180 -18.24 0.85 17.70
C ASP A 180 -17.22 1.99 17.78
N ALA A 181 -17.64 3.08 18.39
CA ALA A 181 -16.88 4.30 18.49
C ALA A 181 -15.67 4.16 19.44
N PRO A 182 -14.69 5.02 19.27
CA PRO A 182 -13.36 4.91 19.82
C PRO A 182 -13.29 5.23 21.33
N ALA A 183 -12.26 4.64 21.95
CA ALA A 183 -11.75 5.14 23.23
C ALA A 183 -11.12 6.55 23.02
N PRO A 184 -11.19 7.41 24.04
CA PRO A 184 -10.93 8.83 23.91
C PRO A 184 -9.49 9.27 23.64
N ASP A 185 -8.46 8.44 23.80
CA ASP A 185 -7.09 8.90 24.12
C ASP A 185 -6.00 8.65 23.10
N ALA A 186 -6.32 8.34 21.83
CA ALA A 186 -5.25 8.13 20.87
C ALA A 186 -4.90 9.37 20.06
N ALA A 187 -3.63 9.60 19.95
CA ALA A 187 -3.02 10.57 19.03
C ALA A 187 -3.23 10.22 17.55
N GLY A 188 -4.34 9.64 17.16
CA GLY A 188 -4.78 9.36 15.80
C GLY A 188 -3.69 8.96 14.78
N LEU A 189 -4.10 8.44 13.64
CA LEU A 189 -3.20 8.18 12.52
C LEU A 189 -2.83 9.49 11.81
N ASN A 190 -1.54 9.69 11.53
CA ASN A 190 -1.07 10.80 10.72
C ASN A 190 -1.08 10.45 9.22
N VAL A 191 -0.65 9.22 8.89
CA VAL A 191 -0.53 8.74 7.51
C VAL A 191 -1.13 7.34 7.42
N ILE A 192 -1.82 7.07 6.31
CA ILE A 192 -2.26 5.71 5.96
C ILE A 192 -1.74 5.39 4.57
N LEU A 193 -0.97 4.32 4.46
CA LEU A 193 -0.63 3.74 3.16
C LEU A 193 -1.76 2.86 2.67
N MET A 194 -2.21 3.14 1.47
CA MET A 194 -3.36 2.47 0.88
C MET A 194 -2.92 1.58 -0.30
N PRO A 195 -3.17 0.27 -0.22
CA PRO A 195 -2.98 -0.63 -1.35
C PRO A 195 -4.06 -0.42 -2.40
N CYS A 196 -3.79 -0.84 -3.64
CA CYS A 196 -4.78 -0.77 -4.72
C CYS A 196 -4.59 -1.89 -5.74
N MET A 197 -5.62 -2.06 -6.57
CA MET A 197 -5.48 -2.70 -7.88
C MET A 197 -5.07 -1.67 -8.93
N ALA A 198 -5.64 -0.45 -8.88
CA ALA A 198 -5.30 0.67 -9.76
C ALA A 198 -5.49 2.02 -9.08
N PHE A 199 -4.79 3.02 -9.60
CA PHE A 199 -5.03 4.45 -9.42
C PHE A 199 -5.27 5.12 -10.76
N ASP A 200 -5.99 6.23 -10.77
CA ASP A 200 -6.08 7.15 -11.90
C ASP A 200 -5.45 8.52 -11.59
N GLN A 201 -5.42 9.40 -12.60
CA GLN A 201 -4.82 10.74 -12.48
C GLN A 201 -5.58 11.66 -11.51
N ASP A 202 -6.85 11.35 -11.21
CA ASP A 202 -7.68 12.12 -10.28
C ASP A 202 -7.58 11.60 -8.84
N LEU A 203 -6.55 10.75 -8.56
CA LEU A 203 -6.27 10.15 -7.27
C LEU A 203 -7.37 9.20 -6.77
N ASN A 204 -8.23 8.73 -7.67
CA ASN A 204 -9.19 7.69 -7.36
C ASN A 204 -8.47 6.33 -7.23
N ARG A 205 -9.00 5.49 -6.36
CA ARG A 205 -8.43 4.19 -6.02
C ARG A 205 -9.40 3.05 -6.35
N LEU A 206 -8.96 2.08 -7.10
CA LEU A 206 -9.64 0.80 -7.25
C LEU A 206 -9.02 -0.22 -6.28
N GLY A 207 -9.73 -0.57 -5.23
CA GLY A 207 -9.33 -1.65 -4.33
C GLY A 207 -9.78 -3.03 -4.82
N HIS A 208 -9.55 -4.07 -4.01
CA HIS A 208 -9.93 -5.46 -4.28
C HIS A 208 -11.45 -5.73 -4.25
N GLY A 209 -12.29 -4.71 -4.05
CA GLY A 209 -13.76 -4.81 -4.12
C GLY A 209 -14.45 -5.20 -2.81
N LYS A 210 -13.78 -5.15 -1.68
CA LYS A 210 -14.36 -5.42 -0.35
C LYS A 210 -14.69 -4.16 0.46
N GLY A 211 -14.25 -2.98 0.01
CA GLY A 211 -14.53 -1.69 0.65
C GLY A 211 -13.92 -1.51 2.05
N TYR A 212 -12.94 -2.33 2.45
CA TYR A 212 -12.38 -2.30 3.80
C TYR A 212 -11.82 -0.93 4.19
N TYR A 213 -11.00 -0.34 3.32
CA TYR A 213 -10.39 0.97 3.58
C TYR A 213 -11.42 2.09 3.59
N ASP A 214 -12.35 2.10 2.65
CA ASP A 214 -13.39 3.13 2.56
C ASP A 214 -14.30 3.08 3.80
N ASN A 215 -14.71 1.88 4.23
CA ASN A 215 -15.48 1.70 5.45
C ASN A 215 -14.67 2.09 6.71
N PHE A 216 -13.38 1.69 6.78
CA PHE A 216 -12.52 2.09 7.90
C PHE A 216 -12.40 3.61 7.99
N LEU A 217 -12.09 4.28 6.88
CA LEU A 217 -11.92 5.74 6.83
C LEU A 217 -13.21 6.47 7.22
N THR A 218 -14.35 6.01 6.74
CA THR A 218 -15.66 6.57 7.09
C THR A 218 -15.90 6.48 8.60
N ARG A 219 -15.68 5.30 9.21
CA ARG A 219 -15.79 5.12 10.67
C ARG A 219 -14.76 5.96 11.44
N TYR A 220 -13.51 5.97 10.95
CA TYR A 220 -12.42 6.66 11.61
C TYR A 220 -12.64 8.17 11.65
N CYS A 221 -13.00 8.77 10.52
CA CYS A 221 -13.19 10.23 10.39
C CYS A 221 -14.51 10.72 11.01
N SER A 222 -15.55 9.87 11.15
CA SER A 222 -16.78 10.22 11.87
C SER A 222 -16.64 10.13 13.39
N GLY A 223 -15.56 9.50 13.88
CA GLY A 223 -15.29 9.37 15.31
C GLY A 223 -14.89 10.69 15.97
N LYS A 224 -15.04 10.76 17.28
CA LYS A 224 -14.64 11.90 18.12
C LYS A 224 -13.33 11.58 18.84
N THR A 225 -12.58 12.64 19.15
CA THR A 225 -11.44 12.59 20.08
C THR A 225 -11.92 12.74 21.52
N ALA A 226 -11.04 12.55 22.52
CA ALA A 226 -11.38 12.66 23.95
C ALA A 226 -12.02 13.99 24.33
N ASP A 227 -11.59 15.06 23.71
CA ASP A 227 -12.10 16.42 23.88
C ASP A 227 -13.38 16.71 23.07
N GLY A 228 -13.97 15.68 22.43
CA GLY A 228 -15.21 15.78 21.66
C GLY A 228 -15.08 16.36 20.26
N LEU A 229 -13.87 16.68 19.81
CA LEU A 229 -13.61 17.18 18.46
C LEU A 229 -13.71 16.05 17.42
N ASN A 230 -13.93 16.40 16.16
CA ASN A 230 -13.86 15.45 15.06
C ASN A 230 -12.43 14.96 14.88
N ARG A 231 -12.24 13.65 14.64
CA ARG A 231 -10.93 13.13 14.29
C ARG A 231 -10.43 13.76 13.00
N LYS A 232 -9.17 14.18 13.03
CA LYS A 232 -8.51 14.71 11.83
C LYS A 232 -8.34 13.57 10.82
N LYS A 233 -8.69 13.83 9.56
CA LYS A 233 -8.41 12.93 8.45
C LYS A 233 -6.90 12.69 8.35
N PRO A 234 -6.44 11.43 8.32
CA PRO A 234 -5.03 11.10 8.02
C PRO A 234 -4.65 11.51 6.60
N PHE A 235 -3.38 11.72 6.35
CA PHE A 235 -2.87 11.89 4.99
C PHE A 235 -2.84 10.51 4.31
N LEU A 236 -3.57 10.37 3.22
CA LEU A 236 -3.76 9.11 2.51
C LEU A 236 -2.76 9.00 1.36
N VAL A 237 -1.88 8.02 1.41
CA VAL A 237 -0.87 7.79 0.39
C VAL A 237 -1.14 6.46 -0.33
N GLY A 238 -1.45 6.52 -1.60
CA GLY A 238 -1.41 5.35 -2.48
C GLY A 238 0.05 4.88 -2.61
N PHE A 239 0.31 3.60 -2.38
CA PHE A 239 1.65 3.03 -2.50
C PHE A 239 1.58 1.81 -3.42
N ALA A 240 2.20 1.93 -4.63
CA ALA A 240 1.90 1.02 -5.71
C ALA A 240 3.05 0.85 -6.71
N LEU A 241 2.98 -0.22 -7.50
CA LEU A 241 3.82 -0.44 -8.67
C LEU A 241 3.39 0.51 -9.80
N ALA A 242 4.30 0.84 -10.70
CA ALA A 242 4.03 1.73 -11.84
C ALA A 242 2.85 1.24 -12.71
N GLU A 243 2.72 -0.08 -12.86
CA GLU A 243 1.69 -0.73 -13.66
C GLU A 243 0.29 -0.59 -13.08
N GLN A 244 0.17 -0.18 -11.82
CA GLN A 244 -1.11 0.09 -11.15
C GLN A 244 -1.63 1.51 -11.42
N MET A 245 -0.84 2.36 -12.10
CA MET A 245 -1.29 3.68 -12.54
C MET A 245 -1.92 3.59 -13.92
N LEU A 246 -3.20 3.90 -14.02
CA LEU A 246 -3.90 3.88 -15.31
C LEU A 246 -3.37 4.98 -16.24
N PRO A 247 -3.36 4.72 -17.56
CA PRO A 247 -3.05 5.75 -18.55
C PRO A 247 -3.97 6.98 -18.40
N SER A 248 -3.47 8.16 -18.75
CA SER A 248 -4.13 9.45 -18.50
C SER A 248 -5.53 9.63 -19.11
N LEU A 249 -5.85 8.83 -20.13
CA LEU A 249 -7.18 8.85 -20.79
C LEU A 249 -8.25 8.08 -20.01
N TYR A 250 -7.86 7.26 -19.03
CA TYR A 250 -8.81 6.40 -18.31
C TYR A 250 -9.12 6.98 -16.93
N ARG A 251 -10.39 6.87 -16.54
CA ARG A 251 -10.88 7.24 -15.21
C ARG A 251 -11.58 6.06 -14.58
N LEU A 252 -11.31 5.87 -13.30
CA LEU A 252 -12.00 4.87 -12.50
C LEU A 252 -13.44 5.32 -12.23
N PRO A 253 -14.43 4.42 -12.33
CA PRO A 253 -15.75 4.73 -11.84
C PRO A 253 -15.71 4.83 -10.32
N VAL A 254 -16.23 5.93 -9.78
CA VAL A 254 -16.26 6.24 -8.35
C VAL A 254 -17.68 6.29 -7.85
N ASP A 255 -17.87 5.79 -6.64
CA ASP A 255 -19.11 5.92 -5.88
C ASP A 255 -18.95 7.01 -4.81
N SER A 256 -20.04 7.55 -4.28
CA SER A 256 -20.03 8.65 -3.31
C SER A 256 -19.32 8.32 -1.98
N TRP A 257 -19.10 7.06 -1.69
CA TRP A 257 -18.41 6.55 -0.49
C TRP A 257 -16.93 6.17 -0.74
N ASP A 258 -16.45 6.24 -1.99
CA ASP A 258 -15.06 5.94 -2.32
C ASP A 258 -14.15 7.10 -1.85
N TRP A 259 -13.09 6.77 -1.11
CA TRP A 259 -12.11 7.74 -0.65
C TRP A 259 -10.97 7.89 -1.66
N LYS A 260 -10.72 9.14 -2.07
CA LYS A 260 -9.53 9.50 -2.84
C LYS A 260 -8.30 9.53 -1.93
N VAL A 261 -7.13 9.23 -2.50
CA VAL A 261 -5.86 9.45 -1.81
C VAL A 261 -5.40 10.90 -1.98
N ASP A 262 -4.54 11.38 -1.09
CA ASP A 262 -3.97 12.73 -1.14
C ASP A 262 -2.68 12.77 -1.99
N ALA A 263 -2.01 11.62 -2.11
CA ALA A 263 -0.83 11.44 -2.96
C ALA A 263 -0.69 9.97 -3.38
N ILE A 264 0.02 9.73 -4.47
CA ILE A 264 0.41 8.38 -4.90
C ILE A 264 1.93 8.35 -5.06
N VAL A 265 2.56 7.39 -4.39
CA VAL A 265 3.96 7.02 -4.59
C VAL A 265 3.98 5.76 -5.44
N LEU A 266 4.51 5.88 -6.64
CA LEU A 266 4.63 4.80 -7.62
C LEU A 266 6.08 4.34 -7.68
N GLY A 267 6.29 3.03 -7.58
CA GLY A 267 7.55 2.43 -7.94
C GLY A 267 7.90 2.72 -9.41
N ASP A 268 9.16 2.65 -9.72
CA ASP A 268 9.63 2.65 -11.10
C ASP A 268 10.73 1.60 -11.23
N GLY A 269 10.62 0.75 -12.25
CA GLY A 269 11.59 -0.31 -12.50
C GLY A 269 12.89 0.20 -13.15
N GLY A 270 12.91 1.48 -13.56
CA GLY A 270 14.07 2.12 -14.19
C GLY A 270 15.00 2.79 -13.18
N SER A 271 14.78 4.06 -12.86
CA SER A 271 15.72 4.84 -12.05
C SER A 271 15.11 5.53 -10.84
N GLU A 272 13.92 6.09 -10.95
CA GLU A 272 13.33 6.89 -9.87
C GLU A 272 11.83 6.66 -9.74
N ALA A 273 11.35 6.54 -8.49
CA ALA A 273 9.94 6.49 -8.18
C ALA A 273 9.25 7.83 -8.48
N ARG A 274 7.95 7.80 -8.75
CA ARG A 274 7.15 8.99 -9.05
C ARG A 274 6.20 9.33 -7.92
N LEU A 275 6.08 10.63 -7.64
CA LEU A 275 5.07 11.19 -6.77
C LEU A 275 3.98 11.87 -7.63
N VAL A 276 2.72 11.47 -7.42
CA VAL A 276 1.55 12.13 -8.00
C VAL A 276 0.77 12.78 -6.86
N ARG A 277 0.41 14.04 -7.00
CA ARG A 277 -0.40 14.81 -6.04
C ARG A 277 -1.50 15.56 -6.77
N ALA A 278 -2.54 15.98 -6.01
CA ALA A 278 -3.58 16.89 -6.51
C ALA A 278 -2.99 18.26 -6.86
#